data_2d5335f424a5b1b763376fe71a9a137a
#
_entry.id   2d5335f424a5b1b763376fe71a9a137a
#
_cell.length_a   1.000
_cell.length_b   1.000
_cell.length_c   1.000
_cell.angle_alpha   90.00
_cell.angle_beta   90.00
_cell.angle_gamma   90.00
#
_symmetry.space_group_name_H-M   'P 1'
#
loop_
_entity.id
_entity.type
_entity.pdbx_description
1 polymer ?
#
loop_
_entity_poly.entity_id
_entity_poly.type
_entity_poly.pdbx_seq_one_letter_code
_entity_poly.pdbx_strand_id
1 'polypeptide(L)'
;MTGFATIQTDHKIFLRACAALRPEDWDGQEAPLKAVDAEGWEHISKLAVQFGLLGLVARNLGWANERTGVAIPVLARMTVWRQGQLMQMLAHRKAARRIGEALTAAGIRFVVFKGMALVDAVYGDLSLRAFRDCDIFVDRVRLEPAYAILQDLGYSLALHESLQDYLVRDKAGANMSHSDGSSVDLHWAIQGYEMGPSDPEIIWRHCRPPEPSQGLPGWRMSPELTLINVAAHYQVHEYEEFKSLVDFYLTAVKLGGRIDIDELFKTLQVLNMRQTVDIAARLCQRFFIPNPLVERLAAGPPSLHARLACRILTEKSLLRLDKIRPTERRLRGLICSGAVASSARAFRKMLLPKARELELRFGRSFDLGMYPKYYIVQAYRLFGRTRKPFSDLA
;
A
#
# COMPACT_ATOMS: atom_id res chain seq x y z
N MET A 1 -23.82 7.22 23.71
CA MET A 1 -22.47 7.10 24.31
C MET A 1 -22.02 5.65 24.14
N THR A 2 -21.33 5.31 23.07
CA THR A 2 -20.78 3.97 22.85
C THR A 2 -19.38 3.97 23.44
N GLY A 3 -19.17 3.20 24.52
CA GLY A 3 -17.89 3.05 25.19
C GLY A 3 -16.80 2.63 24.20
N PHE A 4 -15.83 3.51 23.96
CA PHE A 4 -14.59 3.17 23.27
C PHE A 4 -13.82 2.22 24.19
N ALA A 5 -13.62 0.99 23.74
CA ALA A 5 -12.69 0.10 24.41
C ALA A 5 -11.35 0.84 24.57
N THR A 6 -10.79 0.81 25.78
CA THR A 6 -9.52 1.48 26.08
C THR A 6 -8.44 0.81 25.22
N ILE A 7 -7.74 1.60 24.39
CA ILE A 7 -6.60 1.13 23.57
C ILE A 7 -5.50 0.61 24.53
N GLN A 8 -4.92 -0.55 24.25
CA GLN A 8 -3.82 -1.11 25.04
C GLN A 8 -2.61 -0.18 25.03
N THR A 9 -1.81 -0.18 26.09
CA THR A 9 -0.71 0.77 26.24
C THR A 9 0.37 0.58 25.17
N ASP A 10 0.75 -0.66 24.89
CA ASP A 10 1.70 -1.01 23.85
C ASP A 10 1.23 -0.57 22.44
N HIS A 11 -0.06 -0.74 22.14
CA HIS A 11 -0.65 -0.22 20.89
C HIS A 11 -0.58 1.30 20.82
N LYS A 12 -0.84 2.02 21.92
CA LYS A 12 -0.71 3.49 21.96
C LYS A 12 0.72 3.94 21.65
N ILE A 13 1.70 3.27 22.28
CA ILE A 13 3.12 3.56 22.04
C ILE A 13 3.51 3.22 20.61
N PHE A 14 3.07 2.07 20.07
CA PHE A 14 3.30 1.71 18.68
C PHE A 14 2.71 2.74 17.69
N LEU A 15 1.46 3.15 17.88
CA LEU A 15 0.79 4.14 17.03
C LEU A 15 1.53 5.49 17.09
N ARG A 16 1.94 5.92 18.29
CA ARG A 16 2.76 7.14 18.45
C ARG A 16 4.10 7.00 17.75
N ALA A 17 4.79 5.86 17.89
CA ALA A 17 6.04 5.60 17.21
C ALA A 17 5.92 5.58 15.67
N CYS A 18 4.74 5.25 15.13
CA CYS A 18 4.46 5.38 13.70
C CYS A 18 4.19 6.82 13.25
N ALA A 19 3.76 7.70 14.16
CA ALA A 19 3.29 9.06 13.85
C ALA A 19 4.25 10.18 14.28
N ALA A 20 5.18 9.92 15.20
CA ALA A 20 6.12 10.93 15.70
C ALA A 20 7.03 11.43 14.56
N LEU A 21 7.16 12.74 14.45
CA LEU A 21 7.88 13.45 13.40
C LEU A 21 9.18 14.06 13.88
N ARG A 22 9.30 14.25 15.19
CA ARG A 22 10.38 14.92 15.90
C ARG A 22 10.48 14.42 17.35
N PRO A 23 11.62 14.59 18.00
CA PRO A 23 11.81 14.14 19.39
C PRO A 23 10.80 14.74 20.38
N GLU A 24 10.36 15.99 20.19
CA GLU A 24 9.41 16.70 21.06
C GLU A 24 8.02 16.04 21.09
N ASP A 25 7.67 15.24 20.11
CA ASP A 25 6.42 14.48 20.11
C ASP A 25 6.35 13.44 21.25
N TRP A 26 7.47 13.23 21.96
CA TRP A 26 7.58 12.33 23.10
C TRP A 26 7.56 13.05 24.46
N ASP A 27 7.44 14.38 24.49
CA ASP A 27 7.35 15.13 25.74
C ASP A 27 6.13 14.67 26.57
N GLY A 28 6.34 14.44 27.87
CA GLY A 28 5.32 13.98 28.79
C GLY A 28 4.85 12.53 28.58
N GLN A 29 5.62 11.72 27.86
CA GLN A 29 5.28 10.30 27.59
C GLN A 29 6.01 9.30 28.51
N GLU A 30 6.70 9.77 29.56
CA GLU A 30 7.45 8.93 30.50
C GLU A 30 6.56 7.87 31.17
N ALA A 31 5.39 8.27 31.69
CA ALA A 31 4.47 7.37 32.37
C ALA A 31 3.88 6.30 31.43
N PRO A 32 3.36 6.63 30.22
CA PRO A 32 2.97 5.63 29.25
C PRO A 32 4.08 4.65 28.85
N LEU A 33 5.32 5.14 28.65
CA LEU A 33 6.46 4.30 28.28
C LEU A 33 6.83 3.31 29.40
N LYS A 34 6.86 3.78 30.67
CA LYS A 34 7.13 2.94 31.84
C LYS A 34 6.04 1.91 32.12
N ALA A 35 4.83 2.14 31.64
CA ALA A 35 3.70 1.23 31.80
C ALA A 35 3.69 0.07 30.80
N VAL A 36 4.59 0.08 29.80
CA VAL A 36 4.77 -1.05 28.85
C VAL A 36 5.66 -2.11 29.52
N ASP A 37 5.12 -3.29 29.74
CA ASP A 37 5.87 -4.43 30.25
C ASP A 37 6.75 -5.11 29.17
N ALA A 38 7.47 -6.15 29.56
CA ALA A 38 8.37 -6.86 28.65
C ALA A 38 7.62 -7.50 27.46
N GLU A 39 6.42 -8.02 27.68
CA GLU A 39 5.60 -8.63 26.64
C GLU A 39 5.09 -7.57 25.65
N GLY A 40 4.67 -6.41 26.15
CA GLY A 40 4.27 -5.25 25.34
C GLY A 40 5.40 -4.73 24.47
N TRP A 41 6.63 -4.65 24.97
CA TRP A 41 7.79 -4.27 24.15
C TRP A 41 8.08 -5.29 23.04
N GLU A 42 7.99 -6.58 23.32
CA GLU A 42 8.12 -7.63 22.31
C GLU A 42 6.99 -7.54 21.28
N HIS A 43 5.76 -7.23 21.72
CA HIS A 43 4.62 -7.05 20.83
C HIS A 43 4.81 -5.86 19.88
N ILE A 44 5.27 -4.70 20.39
CA ILE A 44 5.62 -3.53 19.56
C ILE A 44 6.67 -3.91 18.50
N SER A 45 7.70 -4.64 18.89
CA SER A 45 8.75 -5.10 17.97
C SER A 45 8.18 -6.01 16.87
N LYS A 46 7.31 -6.97 17.22
CA LYS A 46 6.64 -7.86 16.27
C LYS A 46 5.74 -7.09 15.29
N LEU A 47 4.95 -6.13 15.77
CA LEU A 47 4.12 -5.26 14.92
C LEU A 47 4.98 -4.46 13.93
N ALA A 48 6.09 -3.87 14.40
CA ALA A 48 7.00 -3.10 13.56
C ALA A 48 7.59 -3.94 12.41
N VAL A 49 7.99 -5.18 12.70
CA VAL A 49 8.50 -6.11 11.68
C VAL A 49 7.39 -6.53 10.72
N GLN A 50 6.25 -6.97 11.25
CA GLN A 50 5.13 -7.46 10.45
C GLN A 50 4.61 -6.43 9.46
N PHE A 51 4.49 -5.18 9.88
CA PHE A 51 4.00 -4.10 9.03
C PHE A 51 5.08 -3.43 8.18
N GLY A 52 6.35 -3.88 8.26
CA GLY A 52 7.46 -3.28 7.49
C GLY A 52 7.77 -1.84 7.92
N LEU A 53 7.51 -1.51 9.19
CA LEU A 53 7.72 -0.21 9.81
C LEU A 53 8.88 -0.20 10.81
N LEU A 54 9.67 -1.28 10.82
CA LEU A 54 10.76 -1.48 11.79
C LEU A 54 11.69 -0.26 11.89
N GLY A 55 12.13 0.26 10.74
CA GLY A 55 13.05 1.39 10.73
C GLY A 55 12.46 2.67 11.30
N LEU A 56 11.21 2.98 10.95
CA LEU A 56 10.48 4.14 11.47
C LEU A 56 10.27 4.02 12.98
N VAL A 57 9.75 2.89 13.43
CA VAL A 57 9.47 2.64 14.86
C VAL A 57 10.76 2.65 15.67
N ALA A 58 11.83 2.00 15.20
CA ALA A 58 13.11 1.98 15.90
C ALA A 58 13.70 3.40 16.07
N ARG A 59 13.69 4.22 14.99
CA ARG A 59 14.14 5.62 15.07
C ARG A 59 13.32 6.41 16.10
N ASN A 60 12.00 6.29 16.02
CA ASN A 60 11.12 7.10 16.86
C ASN A 60 11.14 6.65 18.34
N LEU A 61 11.33 5.36 18.61
CA LEU A 61 11.61 4.87 19.96
C LEU A 61 12.99 5.31 20.46
N GLY A 62 13.99 5.47 19.57
CA GLY A 62 15.26 6.11 19.91
C GLY A 62 15.05 7.53 20.43
N TRP A 63 14.26 8.34 19.75
CA TRP A 63 13.89 9.68 20.23
C TRP A 63 13.13 9.63 21.56
N ALA A 64 12.22 8.66 21.75
CA ALA A 64 11.53 8.46 23.02
C ALA A 64 12.51 8.19 24.16
N ASN A 65 13.46 7.29 23.97
CA ASN A 65 14.51 6.97 24.94
C ASN A 65 15.36 8.19 25.28
N GLU A 66 15.86 8.90 24.27
CA GLU A 66 16.70 10.10 24.45
C GLU A 66 15.94 11.23 25.16
N ARG A 67 14.67 11.46 24.81
CA ARG A 67 13.87 12.57 25.31
C ARG A 67 13.34 12.37 26.72
N THR A 68 12.99 11.12 27.06
CA THR A 68 12.35 10.79 28.33
C THR A 68 13.27 10.12 29.34
N GLY A 69 14.43 9.62 28.91
CA GLY A 69 15.33 8.81 29.74
C GLY A 69 14.78 7.42 30.09
N VAL A 70 13.62 7.01 29.51
CA VAL A 70 13.02 5.70 29.76
C VAL A 70 13.73 4.64 28.93
N ALA A 71 14.29 3.63 29.59
CA ALA A 71 14.94 2.51 28.89
C ALA A 71 13.93 1.69 28.08
N ILE A 72 14.24 1.41 26.81
CA ILE A 72 13.42 0.62 25.89
C ILE A 72 14.16 -0.67 25.55
N PRO A 73 13.81 -1.82 26.15
CA PRO A 73 14.61 -3.05 26.10
C PRO A 73 14.83 -3.59 24.68
N VAL A 74 13.88 -3.39 23.77
CA VAL A 74 13.94 -3.90 22.38
C VAL A 74 14.73 -3.02 21.43
N LEU A 75 15.08 -1.80 21.81
CA LEU A 75 15.63 -0.76 20.93
C LEU A 75 16.96 -1.17 20.28
N ALA A 76 17.89 -1.72 21.05
CA ALA A 76 19.19 -2.16 20.51
C ALA A 76 19.03 -3.21 19.41
N ARG A 77 18.18 -4.22 19.62
CA ARG A 77 17.88 -5.26 18.64
C ARG A 77 17.20 -4.69 17.40
N MET A 78 16.22 -3.81 17.57
CA MET A 78 15.53 -3.16 16.45
C MET A 78 16.48 -2.30 15.61
N THR A 79 17.46 -1.65 16.24
CA THR A 79 18.48 -0.85 15.56
C THR A 79 19.38 -1.72 14.66
N VAL A 80 19.81 -2.88 15.15
CA VAL A 80 20.57 -3.84 14.34
C VAL A 80 19.75 -4.36 13.15
N TRP A 81 18.49 -4.70 13.37
CA TRP A 81 17.61 -5.14 12.28
C TRP A 81 17.35 -4.05 11.24
N ARG A 82 17.23 -2.79 11.66
CA ARG A 82 17.13 -1.64 10.76
C ARG A 82 18.35 -1.53 9.84
N GLN A 83 19.56 -1.79 10.33
CA GLN A 83 20.77 -1.78 9.51
C GLN A 83 20.73 -2.89 8.45
N GLY A 84 20.30 -4.10 8.81
CA GLY A 84 20.09 -5.18 7.85
C GLY A 84 19.06 -4.85 6.79
N GLN A 85 17.95 -4.22 7.18
CA GLN A 85 16.93 -3.73 6.26
C GLN A 85 17.50 -2.70 5.27
N LEU A 86 18.33 -1.77 5.72
CA LEU A 86 18.95 -0.76 4.87
C LEU A 86 19.76 -1.38 3.72
N MET A 87 20.51 -2.45 3.99
CA MET A 87 21.29 -3.13 2.95
C MET A 87 20.40 -3.70 1.84
N GLN A 88 19.25 -4.28 2.21
CA GLN A 88 18.27 -4.75 1.22
C GLN A 88 17.69 -3.60 0.41
N MET A 89 17.33 -2.49 1.07
CA MET A 89 16.76 -1.32 0.40
C MET A 89 17.75 -0.67 -0.58
N LEU A 90 19.05 -0.68 -0.26
CA LEU A 90 20.10 -0.21 -1.17
C LEU A 90 20.21 -1.09 -2.42
N ALA A 91 20.09 -2.41 -2.28
CA ALA A 91 20.08 -3.34 -3.41
C ALA A 91 18.89 -3.08 -4.35
N HIS A 92 17.66 -2.95 -3.79
CA HIS A 92 16.46 -2.61 -4.57
C HIS A 92 16.60 -1.24 -5.25
N ARG A 93 17.17 -0.24 -4.58
CA ARG A 93 17.41 1.09 -5.18
C ARG A 93 18.39 1.04 -6.35
N LYS A 94 19.45 0.24 -6.24
CA LYS A 94 20.39 0.00 -7.33
C LYS A 94 19.69 -0.63 -8.54
N ALA A 95 18.85 -1.64 -8.31
CA ALA A 95 18.06 -2.29 -9.36
C ALA A 95 17.11 -1.29 -10.06
N ALA A 96 16.37 -0.48 -9.29
CA ALA A 96 15.49 0.55 -9.82
C ALA A 96 16.21 1.60 -10.67
N ARG A 97 17.42 1.99 -10.26
CA ARG A 97 18.25 2.92 -11.05
C ARG A 97 18.63 2.30 -12.40
N ARG A 98 19.11 1.05 -12.42
CA ARG A 98 19.44 0.33 -13.66
C ARG A 98 18.24 0.25 -14.61
N ILE A 99 17.06 -0.08 -14.09
CA ILE A 99 15.82 -0.13 -14.87
C ILE A 99 15.49 1.25 -15.43
N GLY A 100 15.53 2.27 -14.59
CA GLY A 100 15.18 3.62 -14.99
C GLY A 100 16.14 4.22 -16.02
N GLU A 101 17.43 3.93 -15.94
CA GLU A 101 18.44 4.32 -16.94
C GLU A 101 18.12 3.67 -18.29
N ALA A 102 17.78 2.38 -18.32
CA ALA A 102 17.43 1.67 -19.55
C ALA A 102 16.13 2.20 -20.18
N LEU A 103 15.08 2.43 -19.38
CA LEU A 103 13.83 3.03 -19.88
C LEU A 103 14.06 4.46 -20.42
N THR A 104 14.89 5.25 -19.74
CA THR A 104 15.23 6.61 -20.17
C THR A 104 15.99 6.58 -21.50
N ALA A 105 16.99 5.70 -21.64
CA ALA A 105 17.75 5.54 -22.87
C ALA A 105 16.87 5.13 -24.07
N ALA A 106 15.80 4.37 -23.82
CA ALA A 106 14.82 3.99 -24.83
C ALA A 106 13.73 5.07 -25.08
N GLY A 107 13.80 6.22 -24.45
CA GLY A 107 12.81 7.30 -24.58
C GLY A 107 11.44 6.93 -24.03
N ILE A 108 11.37 6.00 -23.07
CA ILE A 108 10.13 5.60 -22.44
C ILE A 108 9.87 6.47 -21.22
N ARG A 109 8.75 7.21 -21.23
CA ARG A 109 8.28 7.98 -20.08
C ARG A 109 7.76 7.02 -19.02
N PHE A 110 8.21 7.16 -17.80
CA PHE A 110 7.79 6.32 -16.67
C PHE A 110 7.79 7.08 -15.34
N VAL A 111 7.04 6.56 -14.38
CA VAL A 111 6.98 7.05 -12.99
C VAL A 111 7.35 5.90 -12.06
N VAL A 112 8.33 6.12 -11.18
CA VAL A 112 8.51 5.26 -9.99
C VAL A 112 7.56 5.77 -8.91
N PHE A 113 6.76 4.89 -8.34
CA PHE A 113 5.73 5.29 -7.37
C PHE A 113 5.65 4.31 -6.20
N LYS A 114 4.74 4.52 -5.26
CA LYS A 114 4.60 3.73 -4.02
C LYS A 114 5.90 3.66 -3.19
N GLY A 115 6.29 2.47 -2.75
CA GLY A 115 7.32 2.19 -1.76
C GLY A 115 8.56 3.04 -1.86
N MET A 116 9.30 2.89 -2.94
CA MET A 116 10.58 3.56 -3.14
C MET A 116 10.44 5.07 -3.32
N ALA A 117 9.43 5.51 -4.06
CA ALA A 117 9.17 6.94 -4.26
C ALA A 117 8.78 7.65 -2.96
N LEU A 118 8.04 6.98 -2.08
CA LEU A 118 7.69 7.53 -0.76
C LEU A 118 8.92 7.70 0.13
N VAL A 119 9.92 6.83 0.03
CA VAL A 119 11.17 7.03 0.78
C VAL A 119 11.78 8.39 0.46
N ASP A 120 11.92 8.74 -0.82
CA ASP A 120 12.50 10.02 -1.21
C ASP A 120 11.59 11.21 -0.89
N ALA A 121 10.28 11.09 -1.13
CA ALA A 121 9.34 12.20 -1.00
C ALA A 121 8.89 12.46 0.43
N VAL A 122 8.83 11.44 1.29
CA VAL A 122 8.13 11.48 2.58
C VAL A 122 9.03 11.10 3.75
N TYR A 123 9.77 9.99 3.64
CA TYR A 123 10.55 9.45 4.76
C TYR A 123 11.93 10.09 4.89
N GLY A 124 12.57 10.46 3.78
CA GLY A 124 13.90 11.09 3.74
C GLY A 124 15.08 10.17 4.07
N ASP A 125 14.83 8.94 4.52
CA ASP A 125 15.84 7.96 4.92
C ASP A 125 15.38 6.56 4.46
N LEU A 126 16.24 5.89 3.70
CA LEU A 126 15.99 4.58 3.09
C LEU A 126 15.76 3.47 4.13
N SER A 127 16.32 3.63 5.33
CA SER A 127 16.17 2.66 6.41
C SER A 127 14.82 2.70 7.12
N LEU A 128 13.99 3.74 6.88
CA LEU A 128 12.76 3.94 7.65
C LEU A 128 11.56 3.17 7.10
N ARG A 129 11.56 2.84 5.81
CA ARG A 129 10.45 2.16 5.17
C ARG A 129 10.91 1.01 4.29
N ALA A 130 10.52 -0.21 4.67
CA ALA A 130 10.77 -1.38 3.85
C ALA A 130 9.86 -1.41 2.61
N PHE A 131 10.44 -1.78 1.47
CA PHE A 131 9.75 -2.14 0.23
C PHE A 131 10.40 -3.38 -0.35
N ARG A 132 9.70 -4.12 -1.20
CA ARG A 132 10.16 -5.41 -1.74
C ARG A 132 10.33 -5.38 -3.25
N ASP A 133 9.76 -4.39 -3.91
CA ASP A 133 9.64 -4.25 -5.34
C ASP A 133 9.83 -2.79 -5.76
N CYS A 134 10.05 -2.59 -7.04
CA CYS A 134 10.05 -1.29 -7.67
C CYS A 134 8.77 -1.17 -8.51
N ASP A 135 7.81 -0.40 -8.03
CA ASP A 135 6.60 -0.10 -8.78
C ASP A 135 6.89 0.94 -9.86
N ILE A 136 6.68 0.59 -11.11
CA ILE A 136 6.90 1.46 -12.28
C ILE A 136 5.62 1.56 -13.08
N PHE A 137 5.14 2.78 -13.32
CA PHE A 137 4.03 3.05 -14.22
C PHE A 137 4.57 3.52 -15.58
N VAL A 138 4.03 2.95 -16.66
CA VAL A 138 4.27 3.34 -18.05
C VAL A 138 2.96 3.50 -18.82
N ASP A 139 2.98 4.23 -19.92
CA ASP A 139 1.85 4.27 -20.83
C ASP A 139 1.56 2.88 -21.42
N ARG A 140 0.30 2.53 -21.54
CA ARG A 140 -0.11 1.23 -22.12
C ARG A 140 0.46 0.99 -23.53
N VAL A 141 0.60 2.05 -24.33
CA VAL A 141 1.19 1.97 -25.68
C VAL A 141 2.71 1.72 -25.65
N ARG A 142 3.35 1.92 -24.50
CA ARG A 142 4.78 1.65 -24.28
C ARG A 142 5.02 0.40 -23.43
N LEU A 143 3.96 -0.35 -23.10
CA LEU A 143 4.06 -1.51 -22.22
C LEU A 143 4.95 -2.61 -22.80
N GLU A 144 4.72 -3.02 -24.06
CA GLU A 144 5.53 -4.06 -24.70
C GLU A 144 7.01 -3.69 -24.84
N PRO A 145 7.38 -2.49 -25.33
CA PRO A 145 8.77 -2.05 -25.29
C PRO A 145 9.38 -2.02 -23.88
N ALA A 146 8.66 -1.53 -22.87
CA ALA A 146 9.14 -1.51 -21.50
C ALA A 146 9.35 -2.94 -20.96
N TYR A 147 8.43 -3.84 -21.24
CA TYR A 147 8.52 -5.25 -20.87
C TYR A 147 9.73 -5.93 -21.50
N ALA A 148 9.99 -5.71 -22.80
CA ALA A 148 11.16 -6.25 -23.50
C ALA A 148 12.48 -5.75 -22.86
N ILE A 149 12.58 -4.47 -22.52
CA ILE A 149 13.75 -3.90 -21.80
C ILE A 149 13.96 -4.59 -20.45
N LEU A 150 12.88 -4.85 -19.69
CA LEU A 150 13.01 -5.56 -18.43
C LEU A 150 13.47 -7.01 -18.63
N GLN A 151 13.03 -7.69 -19.71
CA GLN A 151 13.53 -9.02 -20.04
C GLN A 151 15.02 -8.99 -20.40
N ASP A 152 15.46 -8.04 -21.19
CA ASP A 152 16.89 -7.85 -21.53
C ASP A 152 17.74 -7.58 -20.29
N LEU A 153 17.19 -6.94 -19.29
CA LEU A 153 17.83 -6.74 -17.98
C LEU A 153 17.78 -7.98 -17.07
N GLY A 154 17.18 -9.11 -17.52
CA GLY A 154 17.10 -10.37 -16.80
C GLY A 154 15.87 -10.54 -15.90
N TYR A 155 14.87 -9.65 -15.98
CA TYR A 155 13.61 -9.82 -15.27
C TYR A 155 12.68 -10.76 -16.02
N SER A 156 11.97 -11.62 -15.32
CA SER A 156 11.00 -12.55 -15.89
C SER A 156 9.70 -12.59 -15.07
N LEU A 157 8.60 -12.89 -15.76
CA LEU A 157 7.34 -13.25 -15.11
C LEU A 157 7.46 -14.63 -14.46
N ALA A 158 6.50 -14.96 -13.58
CA ALA A 158 6.42 -16.31 -13.02
C ALA A 158 6.35 -17.37 -14.13
N LEU A 159 6.88 -18.56 -13.83
CA LEU A 159 6.84 -19.69 -14.76
C LEU A 159 5.42 -19.91 -15.31
N HIS A 160 5.30 -20.10 -16.63
CA HIS A 160 4.05 -20.31 -17.37
C HIS A 160 3.12 -19.10 -17.48
N GLU A 161 3.53 -17.90 -17.08
CA GLU A 161 2.76 -16.67 -17.30
C GLU A 161 3.36 -15.84 -18.43
N SER A 162 2.50 -15.20 -19.21
CA SER A 162 2.86 -14.22 -20.24
C SER A 162 2.27 -12.85 -19.93
N LEU A 163 2.82 -11.81 -20.55
CA LEU A 163 2.23 -10.45 -20.43
C LEU A 163 0.77 -10.45 -20.90
N GLN A 164 0.44 -11.21 -21.94
CA GLN A 164 -0.92 -11.36 -22.45
C GLN A 164 -1.88 -11.95 -21.41
N ASP A 165 -1.42 -12.88 -20.57
CA ASP A 165 -2.26 -13.45 -19.50
C ASP A 165 -2.64 -12.39 -18.45
N TYR A 166 -1.73 -11.47 -18.13
CA TYR A 166 -2.03 -10.35 -17.24
C TYR A 166 -3.04 -9.38 -17.88
N LEU A 167 -2.89 -9.08 -19.17
CA LEU A 167 -3.82 -8.21 -19.91
C LEU A 167 -5.21 -8.82 -20.00
N VAL A 168 -5.31 -10.12 -20.29
CA VAL A 168 -6.59 -10.84 -20.36
C VAL A 168 -7.29 -10.90 -19.01
N ARG A 169 -6.53 -11.06 -17.92
CA ARG A 169 -7.08 -11.02 -16.56
C ARG A 169 -7.47 -9.61 -16.10
N ASP A 170 -7.32 -8.61 -16.96
CA ASP A 170 -7.62 -7.22 -16.67
C ASP A 170 -6.85 -6.72 -15.41
N LYS A 171 -5.58 -7.10 -15.33
CA LYS A 171 -4.67 -6.62 -14.31
C LYS A 171 -4.20 -5.21 -14.64
N ALA A 172 -3.79 -4.48 -13.63
CA ALA A 172 -3.23 -3.14 -13.79
C ALA A 172 -1.70 -3.13 -13.85
N GLY A 173 -1.08 -4.27 -13.61
CA GLY A 173 0.37 -4.45 -13.59
C GLY A 173 0.77 -5.92 -13.63
N ALA A 174 2.05 -6.17 -13.90
CA ALA A 174 2.69 -7.48 -13.93
C ALA A 174 3.94 -7.46 -13.06
N ASN A 175 4.03 -8.42 -12.13
CA ASN A 175 5.20 -8.58 -11.28
C ASN A 175 6.26 -9.43 -11.99
N MET A 176 7.48 -8.91 -12.07
CA MET A 176 8.63 -9.58 -12.66
C MET A 176 9.76 -9.68 -11.64
N SER A 177 10.45 -10.81 -11.61
CA SER A 177 11.54 -11.09 -10.69
C SER A 177 12.86 -11.28 -11.42
N HIS A 178 13.95 -10.94 -10.76
CA HIS A 178 15.31 -11.13 -11.24
C HIS A 178 16.08 -12.11 -10.32
N SER A 179 17.09 -12.79 -10.85
CA SER A 179 17.90 -13.80 -10.12
C SER A 179 18.68 -13.23 -8.93
N ASP A 180 18.92 -11.91 -8.88
CA ASP A 180 19.56 -11.22 -7.75
C ASP A 180 18.61 -10.97 -6.58
N GLY A 181 17.36 -11.41 -6.67
CA GLY A 181 16.32 -11.22 -5.65
C GLY A 181 15.56 -9.89 -5.75
N SER A 182 15.90 -9.02 -6.72
CA SER A 182 15.11 -7.81 -6.97
C SER A 182 13.83 -8.14 -7.75
N SER A 183 12.79 -7.34 -7.55
CA SER A 183 11.54 -7.43 -8.30
C SER A 183 11.04 -6.07 -8.76
N VAL A 184 10.32 -6.06 -9.86
CA VAL A 184 9.66 -4.90 -10.43
C VAL A 184 8.19 -5.23 -10.67
N ASP A 185 7.31 -4.30 -10.30
CA ASP A 185 5.89 -4.37 -10.62
C ASP A 185 5.61 -3.35 -11.73
N LEU A 186 5.52 -3.84 -12.98
CA LEU A 186 5.30 -3.01 -14.16
C LEU A 186 3.82 -2.73 -14.34
N HIS A 187 3.42 -1.48 -14.10
CA HIS A 187 2.03 -1.02 -14.17
C HIS A 187 1.74 -0.26 -15.46
N TRP A 188 0.55 -0.44 -16.00
CA TRP A 188 -0.05 0.34 -17.11
C TRP A 188 -1.39 0.95 -16.71
N ALA A 189 -1.82 0.74 -15.49
CA ALA A 189 -2.92 1.43 -14.84
C ALA A 189 -2.64 1.51 -13.34
N ILE A 190 -3.13 2.54 -12.66
CA ILE A 190 -3.04 2.65 -11.21
C ILE A 190 -4.27 1.97 -10.61
N GLN A 191 -4.03 0.94 -9.81
CA GLN A 191 -5.09 0.22 -9.11
C GLN A 191 -5.76 1.10 -8.06
N GLY A 192 -7.06 0.87 -7.82
CA GLY A 192 -7.83 1.60 -6.83
C GLY A 192 -8.48 2.87 -7.35
N TYR A 193 -8.05 3.40 -8.49
CA TYR A 193 -8.81 4.43 -9.17
C TYR A 193 -10.04 3.77 -9.78
N GLU A 194 -11.18 3.94 -9.12
CA GLU A 194 -12.47 3.48 -9.66
C GLU A 194 -12.94 4.43 -10.76
N MET A 195 -12.47 4.13 -11.76
CA MET A 195 -12.37 4.53 -13.09
C MET A 195 -13.68 4.94 -13.71
N GLY A 196 -13.78 6.16 -14.02
CA GLY A 196 -14.11 6.56 -15.36
C GLY A 196 -13.07 6.02 -16.36
N PRO A 197 -13.17 6.23 -17.67
CA PRO A 197 -12.15 5.81 -18.61
C PRO A 197 -10.79 6.27 -18.10
N SER A 198 -9.85 5.34 -17.94
CA SER A 198 -8.50 5.62 -17.49
C SER A 198 -7.76 6.32 -18.61
N ASP A 199 -7.99 7.61 -18.70
CA ASP A 199 -7.13 8.44 -19.52
C ASP A 199 -5.78 8.54 -18.80
N PRO A 200 -4.71 7.88 -19.31
CA PRO A 200 -3.39 7.96 -18.70
C PRO A 200 -2.91 9.42 -18.56
N GLU A 201 -3.40 10.32 -19.39
CA GLU A 201 -3.08 11.73 -19.34
C GLU A 201 -3.52 12.41 -18.05
N ILE A 202 -4.53 11.89 -17.35
CA ILE A 202 -4.88 12.38 -16.01
C ILE A 202 -3.71 12.18 -15.04
N ILE A 203 -3.05 11.04 -15.12
CA ILE A 203 -1.87 10.75 -14.27
C ILE A 203 -0.72 11.65 -14.67
N TRP A 204 -0.43 11.76 -15.98
CA TRP A 204 0.70 12.53 -16.47
C TRP A 204 0.58 14.04 -16.22
N ARG A 205 -0.63 14.62 -16.22
CA ARG A 205 -0.86 16.03 -15.83
C ARG A 205 -0.43 16.31 -14.39
N HIS A 206 -0.48 15.31 -13.52
CA HIS A 206 -0.04 15.38 -12.13
C HIS A 206 1.36 14.80 -11.91
N CYS A 207 2.14 14.65 -12.98
CA CYS A 207 3.52 14.23 -12.90
C CYS A 207 4.45 15.33 -13.43
N ARG A 208 5.65 15.42 -12.88
CA ARG A 208 6.69 16.36 -13.29
C ARG A 208 7.88 15.60 -13.88
N PRO A 209 8.58 16.17 -14.86
CA PRO A 209 9.81 15.60 -15.39
C PRO A 209 10.83 15.32 -14.28
N PRO A 210 11.77 14.39 -14.51
CA PRO A 210 12.85 14.14 -13.57
C PRO A 210 13.75 15.36 -13.43
N GLU A 211 14.12 15.69 -12.19
CA GLU A 211 15.14 16.68 -11.92
C GLU A 211 16.52 15.99 -11.85
N PRO A 212 17.58 16.56 -12.48
CA PRO A 212 18.90 15.94 -12.54
C PRO A 212 19.54 15.60 -11.19
N SER A 213 19.18 16.36 -10.15
CA SER A 213 19.69 16.21 -8.78
C SER A 213 18.97 15.16 -7.93
N GLN A 214 17.85 14.59 -8.38
CA GLN A 214 17.03 13.70 -7.59
C GLN A 214 17.39 12.22 -7.79
N GLY A 215 17.51 11.51 -6.65
CA GLY A 215 18.13 10.19 -6.54
C GLY A 215 17.51 9.01 -7.31
N LEU A 216 16.24 9.06 -7.73
CA LEU A 216 15.58 8.05 -8.56
C LEU A 216 15.34 8.58 -9.97
N PRO A 217 15.56 7.78 -11.02
CA PRO A 217 15.19 8.16 -12.39
C PRO A 217 13.67 8.17 -12.58
N GLY A 218 13.22 8.84 -13.65
CA GLY A 218 11.79 8.89 -14.03
C GLY A 218 11.03 10.11 -13.49
N TRP A 219 9.81 10.26 -13.98
CA TRP A 219 8.90 11.33 -13.60
C TRP A 219 8.44 11.18 -12.15
N ARG A 220 8.00 12.27 -11.53
CA ARG A 220 7.53 12.33 -10.14
C ARG A 220 6.06 12.69 -10.08
N MET A 221 5.30 11.99 -9.25
CA MET A 221 3.92 12.39 -8.92
C MET A 221 3.92 13.70 -8.15
N SER A 222 2.91 14.55 -8.40
CA SER A 222 2.64 15.73 -7.57
C SER A 222 2.30 15.30 -6.13
N PRO A 223 2.39 16.21 -5.15
CA PRO A 223 1.96 15.92 -3.77
C PRO A 223 0.52 15.40 -3.69
N GLU A 224 -0.41 15.99 -4.46
CA GLU A 224 -1.82 15.59 -4.53
C GLU A 224 -1.97 14.15 -5.04
N LEU A 225 -1.36 13.84 -6.18
CA LEU A 225 -1.44 12.51 -6.76
C LEU A 225 -0.73 11.48 -5.88
N THR A 226 0.37 11.84 -5.21
CA THR A 226 1.06 10.96 -4.24
C THR A 226 0.12 10.59 -3.10
N LEU A 227 -0.58 11.56 -2.50
CA LEU A 227 -1.53 11.32 -1.40
C LEU A 227 -2.70 10.43 -1.86
N ILE A 228 -3.27 10.72 -3.04
CA ILE A 228 -4.36 9.93 -3.63
C ILE A 228 -3.90 8.50 -3.90
N ASN A 229 -2.69 8.33 -4.46
CA ASN A 229 -2.15 7.01 -4.78
C ASN A 229 -1.93 6.14 -3.54
N VAL A 230 -1.47 6.73 -2.43
CA VAL A 230 -1.32 6.00 -1.16
C VAL A 230 -2.68 5.58 -0.60
N ALA A 231 -3.70 6.44 -0.68
CA ALA A 231 -5.07 6.09 -0.29
C ALA A 231 -5.64 4.97 -1.18
N ALA A 232 -5.40 5.05 -2.51
CA ALA A 232 -5.80 4.01 -3.46
C ALA A 232 -5.15 2.66 -3.14
N HIS A 233 -3.86 2.66 -2.80
CA HIS A 233 -3.13 1.46 -2.41
C HIS A 233 -3.72 0.83 -1.13
N TYR A 234 -4.05 1.66 -0.14
CA TYR A 234 -4.72 1.20 1.09
C TYR A 234 -6.09 0.56 0.80
N GLN A 235 -6.86 1.12 -0.13
CA GLN A 235 -8.14 0.55 -0.58
C GLN A 235 -7.96 -0.78 -1.31
N VAL A 236 -6.97 -0.89 -2.22
CA VAL A 236 -6.69 -2.12 -2.98
C VAL A 236 -6.35 -3.29 -2.08
N HIS A 237 -5.68 -3.02 -0.96
CA HIS A 237 -5.42 -4.00 0.09
C HIS A 237 -6.59 -4.16 1.08
N GLU A 238 -7.80 -3.72 0.69
CA GLU A 238 -9.02 -3.89 1.47
C GLU A 238 -8.88 -3.33 2.90
N TYR A 239 -8.08 -2.24 3.04
CA TYR A 239 -7.77 -1.56 4.31
C TYR A 239 -7.13 -2.48 5.37
N GLU A 240 -6.44 -3.53 4.93
CA GLU A 240 -5.74 -4.48 5.80
C GLU A 240 -4.32 -4.03 6.13
N GLU A 241 -3.67 -3.36 5.19
CA GLU A 241 -2.27 -3.02 5.25
C GLU A 241 -2.01 -1.75 6.08
N PHE A 242 -1.81 -1.92 7.39
CA PHE A 242 -1.59 -0.79 8.32
C PHE A 242 -0.47 0.16 7.88
N LYS A 243 0.59 -0.36 7.24
CA LYS A 243 1.67 0.46 6.67
C LYS A 243 1.15 1.52 5.69
N SER A 244 0.16 1.18 4.87
CA SER A 244 -0.42 2.13 3.91
C SER A 244 -1.18 3.28 4.60
N LEU A 245 -1.76 3.04 5.77
CA LEU A 245 -2.35 4.10 6.59
C LEU A 245 -1.27 5.03 7.18
N VAL A 246 -0.14 4.47 7.62
CA VAL A 246 1.03 5.25 8.08
C VAL A 246 1.61 6.05 6.92
N ASP A 247 1.77 5.44 5.74
CA ASP A 247 2.20 6.13 4.51
C ASP A 247 1.29 7.32 4.18
N PHE A 248 -0.03 7.14 4.27
CA PHE A 248 -1.01 8.21 4.03
C PHE A 248 -0.84 9.36 5.03
N TYR A 249 -0.77 9.05 6.33
CA TYR A 249 -0.58 10.05 7.37
C TYR A 249 0.71 10.83 7.16
N LEU A 250 1.85 10.14 6.99
CA LEU A 250 3.14 10.80 6.80
C LEU A 250 3.19 11.62 5.50
N THR A 251 2.53 11.15 4.43
CA THR A 251 2.38 11.93 3.19
C THR A 251 1.61 13.21 3.44
N ALA A 252 0.47 13.15 4.13
CA ALA A 252 -0.32 14.33 4.49
C ALA A 252 0.48 15.32 5.34
N VAL A 253 1.29 14.83 6.27
CA VAL A 253 2.11 15.68 7.14
C VAL A 253 3.29 16.31 6.39
N LYS A 254 4.04 15.52 5.65
CA LYS A 254 5.30 15.96 5.01
C LYS A 254 5.07 16.77 3.73
N LEU A 255 4.04 16.45 2.98
CA LEU A 255 3.71 17.13 1.73
C LEU A 255 2.56 18.13 1.88
N GLY A 256 1.85 18.17 3.01
CA GLY A 256 0.64 18.98 3.21
C GLY A 256 0.81 20.46 2.89
N GLY A 257 1.95 21.06 3.25
CA GLY A 257 2.26 22.47 2.91
C GLY A 257 2.52 22.73 1.41
N ARG A 258 2.63 21.66 0.60
CA ARG A 258 2.86 21.72 -0.86
C ARG A 258 1.62 21.31 -1.66
N ILE A 259 0.58 20.82 -0.98
CA ILE A 259 -0.67 20.37 -1.61
C ILE A 259 -1.56 21.57 -1.89
N ASP A 260 -1.92 21.75 -3.16
CA ASP A 260 -3.03 22.59 -3.56
C ASP A 260 -4.34 21.87 -3.26
N ILE A 261 -5.09 22.41 -2.31
CA ILE A 261 -6.32 21.79 -1.81
C ILE A 261 -7.44 21.76 -2.85
N ASP A 262 -7.56 22.82 -3.65
CA ASP A 262 -8.61 22.89 -4.66
C ASP A 262 -8.32 21.91 -5.80
N GLU A 263 -7.07 21.82 -6.21
CA GLU A 263 -6.61 20.84 -7.18
C GLU A 263 -6.74 19.40 -6.66
N LEU A 264 -6.41 19.17 -5.38
CA LEU A 264 -6.62 17.87 -4.74
C LEU A 264 -8.10 17.47 -4.79
N PHE A 265 -9.02 18.36 -4.42
CA PHE A 265 -10.46 18.02 -4.44
C PHE A 265 -10.99 17.78 -5.84
N LYS A 266 -10.56 18.55 -6.85
CA LYS A 266 -10.89 18.31 -8.26
C LYS A 266 -10.39 16.93 -8.71
N THR A 267 -9.14 16.61 -8.42
CA THR A 267 -8.52 15.33 -8.78
C THR A 267 -9.21 14.16 -8.08
N LEU A 268 -9.56 14.30 -6.80
CA LEU A 268 -10.34 13.30 -6.05
C LEU A 268 -11.72 13.04 -6.69
N GLN A 269 -12.37 14.07 -7.22
CA GLN A 269 -13.66 13.93 -7.91
C GLN A 269 -13.50 13.21 -9.24
N VAL A 270 -12.52 13.61 -10.06
CA VAL A 270 -12.26 13.00 -11.37
C VAL A 270 -11.87 11.51 -11.22
N LEU A 271 -11.03 11.18 -10.23
CA LEU A 271 -10.58 9.82 -9.96
C LEU A 271 -11.57 9.01 -9.09
N ASN A 272 -12.68 9.61 -8.66
CA ASN A 272 -13.65 8.99 -7.74
C ASN A 272 -13.04 8.45 -6.45
N MET A 273 -12.07 9.19 -5.88
CA MET A 273 -11.28 8.77 -4.72
C MET A 273 -11.66 9.49 -3.41
N ARG A 274 -12.68 10.37 -3.45
CA ARG A 274 -13.04 11.20 -2.30
C ARG A 274 -13.37 10.37 -1.04
N GLN A 275 -14.13 9.30 -1.20
CA GLN A 275 -14.53 8.45 -0.09
C GLN A 275 -13.34 7.68 0.50
N THR A 276 -12.46 7.17 -0.34
CA THR A 276 -11.25 6.45 0.09
C THR A 276 -10.34 7.33 0.93
N VAL A 277 -10.13 8.57 0.47
CA VAL A 277 -9.35 9.57 1.21
C VAL A 277 -10.06 9.99 2.51
N ASP A 278 -11.38 10.16 2.51
CA ASP A 278 -12.17 10.47 3.73
C ASP A 278 -12.03 9.36 4.79
N ILE A 279 -12.12 8.08 4.39
CA ILE A 279 -11.92 6.95 5.30
C ILE A 279 -10.49 6.96 5.88
N ALA A 280 -9.47 7.08 5.03
CA ALA A 280 -8.08 7.12 5.48
C ALA A 280 -7.81 8.30 6.43
N ALA A 281 -8.31 9.48 6.11
CA ALA A 281 -8.16 10.67 6.94
C ALA A 281 -8.83 10.50 8.33
N ARG A 282 -10.05 9.95 8.39
CA ARG A 282 -10.75 9.69 9.66
C ARG A 282 -10.05 8.65 10.52
N LEU A 283 -9.47 7.63 9.91
CA LEU A 283 -8.66 6.65 10.65
C LEU A 283 -7.38 7.32 11.18
N CYS A 284 -6.75 8.20 10.39
CA CYS A 284 -5.59 8.96 10.86
C CYS A 284 -5.94 9.89 12.03
N GLN A 285 -7.07 10.61 11.98
CA GLN A 285 -7.54 11.42 13.11
C GLN A 285 -7.74 10.61 14.39
N ARG A 286 -8.16 9.36 14.25
CA ARG A 286 -8.42 8.47 15.38
C ARG A 286 -7.15 7.91 16.01
N PHE A 287 -6.12 7.64 15.20
CA PHE A 287 -4.97 6.83 15.63
C PHE A 287 -3.66 7.61 15.75
N PHE A 288 -3.54 8.73 15.06
CA PHE A 288 -2.28 9.46 14.97
C PHE A 288 -2.36 10.86 15.58
N ILE A 289 -1.22 11.54 15.58
CA ILE A 289 -1.10 12.91 16.07
C ILE A 289 -1.94 13.85 15.17
N PRO A 290 -2.69 14.82 15.72
CA PRO A 290 -3.48 15.77 14.94
C PRO A 290 -2.66 16.47 13.84
N ASN A 291 -3.27 16.61 12.66
CA ASN A 291 -2.66 17.29 11.51
C ASN A 291 -3.69 18.10 10.74
N PRO A 292 -3.44 19.38 10.42
CA PRO A 292 -4.42 20.26 9.78
C PRO A 292 -4.96 19.75 8.44
N LEU A 293 -4.11 19.15 7.59
CA LEU A 293 -4.57 18.59 6.31
C LEU A 293 -5.47 17.37 6.54
N VAL A 294 -5.10 16.47 7.44
CA VAL A 294 -5.90 15.29 7.79
C VAL A 294 -7.28 15.73 8.33
N GLU A 295 -7.31 16.74 9.20
CA GLU A 295 -8.56 17.31 9.73
C GLU A 295 -9.42 17.90 8.62
N ARG A 296 -8.83 18.63 7.67
CA ARG A 296 -9.53 19.20 6.53
C ARG A 296 -10.09 18.13 5.58
N LEU A 297 -9.35 17.05 5.34
CA LEU A 297 -9.78 15.93 4.50
C LEU A 297 -10.95 15.14 5.13
N ALA A 298 -10.98 15.05 6.45
CA ALA A 298 -12.04 14.39 7.20
C ALA A 298 -13.17 15.36 7.64
N ALA A 299 -13.12 16.62 7.21
CA ALA A 299 -14.13 17.62 7.59
C ALA A 299 -15.52 17.28 7.03
N GLY A 300 -16.54 17.63 7.81
CA GLY A 300 -17.94 17.39 7.47
C GLY A 300 -18.47 16.02 7.95
N PRO A 301 -19.78 15.77 7.73
CA PRO A 301 -20.42 14.54 8.16
C PRO A 301 -19.88 13.34 7.36
N PRO A 302 -19.54 12.22 8.03
CA PRO A 302 -19.08 11.02 7.34
C PRO A 302 -20.21 10.40 6.51
N SER A 303 -19.88 9.91 5.31
CA SER A 303 -20.79 9.06 4.55
C SER A 303 -21.18 7.80 5.34
N LEU A 304 -22.25 7.11 4.94
CA LEU A 304 -22.63 5.83 5.56
C LEU A 304 -21.47 4.84 5.53
N HIS A 305 -20.79 4.74 4.40
CA HIS A 305 -19.63 3.84 4.22
C HIS A 305 -18.46 4.23 5.12
N ALA A 306 -18.12 5.51 5.21
CA ALA A 306 -17.06 5.97 6.10
C ALA A 306 -17.41 5.67 7.58
N ARG A 307 -18.68 5.83 7.98
CA ARG A 307 -19.14 5.44 9.33
C ARG A 307 -18.97 3.94 9.58
N LEU A 308 -19.37 3.11 8.62
CA LEU A 308 -19.25 1.64 8.72
C LEU A 308 -17.78 1.23 8.72
N ALA A 309 -16.98 1.77 7.80
CA ALA A 309 -15.53 1.53 7.75
C ALA A 309 -14.86 1.85 9.09
N CYS A 310 -15.08 3.04 9.64
CA CYS A 310 -14.51 3.42 10.93
C CYS A 310 -15.01 2.57 12.12
N ARG A 311 -16.17 1.92 12.00
CA ARG A 311 -16.66 0.97 13.02
C ARG A 311 -15.94 -0.37 12.97
N ILE A 312 -15.65 -0.89 11.78
CA ILE A 312 -15.01 -2.20 11.60
C ILE A 312 -13.47 -2.13 11.61
N LEU A 313 -12.90 -1.01 11.15
CA LEU A 313 -11.46 -0.76 11.16
C LEU A 313 -11.04 -0.18 12.51
N THR A 314 -11.16 -1.00 13.54
CA THR A 314 -10.73 -0.66 14.90
C THR A 314 -9.22 -0.89 15.04
N GLU A 315 -8.60 -0.30 16.05
CA GLU A 315 -7.20 -0.55 16.41
C GLU A 315 -6.92 -2.06 16.51
N LYS A 316 -7.75 -2.79 17.28
CA LYS A 316 -7.62 -4.23 17.46
C LYS A 316 -7.72 -5.02 16.15
N SER A 317 -8.48 -4.51 15.17
CA SER A 317 -8.62 -5.13 13.87
C SER A 317 -7.48 -4.78 12.90
N LEU A 318 -6.81 -3.64 13.09
CA LEU A 318 -5.71 -3.18 12.25
C LEU A 318 -4.34 -3.65 12.76
N LEU A 319 -4.15 -3.74 14.09
CA LEU A 319 -2.87 -4.08 14.72
C LEU A 319 -2.76 -5.56 15.12
N ARG A 320 -3.58 -6.44 14.57
CA ARG A 320 -3.49 -7.86 14.86
C ARG A 320 -2.32 -8.55 14.12
N LEU A 321 -1.68 -9.48 14.79
CA LEU A 321 -0.61 -10.30 14.21
C LEU A 321 -1.15 -11.45 13.33
N ASP A 322 -2.39 -11.86 13.53
CA ASP A 322 -3.01 -12.94 12.78
C ASP A 322 -3.51 -12.46 11.40
N LYS A 323 -3.40 -13.34 10.41
CA LYS A 323 -3.96 -13.07 9.08
C LYS A 323 -5.48 -12.99 9.13
N ILE A 324 -6.03 -11.96 8.49
CA ILE A 324 -7.46 -11.78 8.31
C ILE A 324 -8.03 -12.95 7.49
N ARG A 325 -9.17 -13.49 7.93
CA ARG A 325 -9.87 -14.53 7.17
C ARG A 325 -10.31 -13.96 5.81
N PRO A 326 -10.23 -14.73 4.72
CA PRO A 326 -10.61 -14.25 3.39
C PRO A 326 -12.03 -13.67 3.31
N THR A 327 -12.97 -14.26 4.06
CA THR A 327 -14.36 -13.76 4.16
C THR A 327 -14.45 -12.40 4.83
N GLU A 328 -13.75 -12.21 5.94
CA GLU A 328 -13.69 -10.93 6.65
C GLU A 328 -13.01 -9.85 5.78
N ARG A 329 -11.93 -10.19 5.11
CA ARG A 329 -11.22 -9.31 4.19
C ARG A 329 -12.15 -8.80 3.07
N ARG A 330 -12.89 -9.71 2.41
CA ARG A 330 -13.86 -9.34 1.37
C ARG A 330 -15.00 -8.50 1.90
N LEU A 331 -15.51 -8.81 3.10
CA LEU A 331 -16.55 -8.00 3.73
C LEU A 331 -16.05 -6.58 4.01
N ARG A 332 -14.82 -6.43 4.47
CA ARG A 332 -14.18 -5.10 4.62
C ARG A 332 -14.10 -4.37 3.28
N GLY A 333 -13.61 -5.04 2.25
CA GLY A 333 -13.55 -4.47 0.90
C GLY A 333 -14.92 -3.97 0.43
N LEU A 334 -15.97 -4.77 0.58
CA LEU A 334 -17.34 -4.39 0.21
C LEU A 334 -17.85 -3.19 1.01
N ILE A 335 -17.67 -3.19 2.33
CA ILE A 335 -18.14 -2.10 3.20
C ILE A 335 -17.37 -0.81 2.96
N CYS A 336 -16.08 -0.90 2.72
CA CYS A 336 -15.21 0.27 2.62
C CYS A 336 -15.09 0.83 1.19
N SER A 337 -15.39 0.04 0.14
CA SER A 337 -15.26 0.48 -1.26
C SER A 337 -16.24 1.57 -1.67
N GLY A 338 -17.40 1.64 -1.02
CA GLY A 338 -18.35 2.76 -1.16
C GLY A 338 -19.00 2.95 -2.50
N ALA A 339 -18.53 2.31 -3.54
CA ALA A 339 -19.09 2.42 -4.87
C ALA A 339 -19.91 1.16 -5.18
N VAL A 340 -21.21 1.31 -5.22
CA VAL A 340 -22.14 0.26 -5.68
C VAL A 340 -21.72 -0.25 -7.05
N ALA A 341 -21.20 0.63 -7.91
CA ALA A 341 -20.73 0.26 -9.25
C ALA A 341 -19.45 -0.59 -9.23
N SER A 342 -18.50 -0.35 -8.32
CA SER A 342 -17.28 -1.18 -8.19
C SER A 342 -17.59 -2.49 -7.52
N SER A 343 -18.44 -2.47 -6.49
CA SER A 343 -18.94 -3.68 -5.84
C SER A 343 -19.73 -4.53 -6.84
N ALA A 344 -20.59 -3.93 -7.67
CA ALA A 344 -21.31 -4.62 -8.74
C ALA A 344 -20.36 -5.15 -9.83
N ARG A 345 -19.30 -4.40 -10.17
CA ARG A 345 -18.29 -4.81 -11.16
C ARG A 345 -17.40 -5.93 -10.62
N ALA A 346 -16.95 -5.82 -9.37
CA ALA A 346 -16.21 -6.89 -8.68
C ALA A 346 -17.10 -8.15 -8.52
N PHE A 347 -18.36 -7.98 -8.15
CA PHE A 347 -19.35 -9.04 -8.05
C PHE A 347 -19.64 -9.68 -9.42
N ARG A 348 -19.78 -8.86 -10.48
CA ARG A 348 -19.93 -9.37 -11.85
C ARG A 348 -18.70 -10.16 -12.32
N LYS A 349 -17.47 -9.65 -12.05
CA LYS A 349 -16.22 -10.40 -12.37
C LYS A 349 -16.14 -11.71 -11.59
N MET A 350 -16.61 -11.75 -10.36
CA MET A 350 -16.66 -12.95 -9.55
C MET A 350 -17.69 -13.96 -10.06
N LEU A 351 -18.85 -13.46 -10.50
CA LEU A 351 -19.94 -14.33 -11.00
C LEU A 351 -19.79 -14.71 -12.47
N LEU A 352 -19.13 -13.88 -13.29
CA LEU A 352 -19.01 -14.10 -14.73
C LEU A 352 -17.55 -13.90 -15.17
N PRO A 353 -16.64 -14.82 -14.80
CA PRO A 353 -15.27 -14.78 -15.30
C PRO A 353 -15.24 -14.97 -16.82
N LYS A 354 -14.31 -14.31 -17.49
CA LYS A 354 -14.14 -14.47 -18.95
C LYS A 354 -13.71 -15.91 -19.28
N ALA A 355 -14.12 -16.43 -20.44
CA ALA A 355 -13.74 -17.77 -20.90
C ALA A 355 -12.22 -18.01 -20.80
N ARG A 356 -11.41 -17.06 -21.30
CA ARG A 356 -9.94 -17.15 -21.21
C ARG A 356 -9.41 -17.18 -19.77
N GLU A 357 -10.07 -16.51 -18.84
CA GLU A 357 -9.71 -16.59 -17.41
C GLU A 357 -9.95 -17.99 -16.84
N LEU A 358 -11.03 -18.65 -17.26
CA LEU A 358 -11.34 -20.02 -16.88
C LEU A 358 -10.32 -21.00 -17.50
N GLU A 359 -9.97 -20.82 -18.77
CA GLU A 359 -8.93 -21.63 -19.42
C GLU A 359 -7.61 -21.58 -18.65
N LEU A 360 -7.14 -20.37 -18.30
CA LEU A 360 -5.90 -20.19 -17.52
C LEU A 360 -5.97 -20.79 -16.12
N ARG A 361 -7.16 -20.76 -15.49
CA ARG A 361 -7.34 -21.31 -14.14
C ARG A 361 -7.40 -22.83 -14.11
N PHE A 362 -7.99 -23.44 -15.16
CA PHE A 362 -8.18 -24.88 -15.25
C PHE A 362 -7.13 -25.57 -16.15
N GLY A 363 -6.26 -24.81 -16.83
CA GLY A 363 -5.19 -25.34 -17.67
C GLY A 363 -5.67 -26.08 -18.92
N ARG A 364 -6.89 -25.79 -19.42
CA ARG A 364 -7.49 -26.43 -20.59
C ARG A 364 -8.41 -25.47 -21.35
N SER A 365 -8.75 -25.79 -22.59
CA SER A 365 -9.68 -25.01 -23.42
C SER A 365 -11.05 -24.84 -22.77
N PHE A 366 -11.66 -23.67 -23.00
CA PHE A 366 -12.93 -23.31 -22.40
C PHE A 366 -14.06 -24.25 -22.74
N ASP A 367 -14.81 -24.66 -21.72
CA ASP A 367 -16.14 -25.28 -21.84
C ASP A 367 -17.09 -24.72 -20.79
N LEU A 368 -18.40 -24.79 -21.05
CA LEU A 368 -19.42 -24.27 -20.13
C LEU A 368 -19.45 -24.98 -18.77
N GLY A 369 -18.97 -26.22 -18.68
CA GLY A 369 -18.86 -26.98 -17.43
C GLY A 369 -17.80 -26.41 -16.47
N MET A 370 -16.97 -25.49 -16.93
CA MET A 370 -16.02 -24.80 -16.06
C MET A 370 -16.70 -23.83 -15.07
N TYR A 371 -17.86 -23.27 -15.42
CA TYR A 371 -18.55 -22.34 -14.51
C TYR A 371 -19.00 -22.99 -13.21
N PRO A 372 -19.73 -24.12 -13.19
CA PRO A 372 -20.07 -24.80 -11.94
C PRO A 372 -18.83 -25.14 -11.09
N LYS A 373 -17.79 -25.69 -11.71
CA LYS A 373 -16.54 -26.02 -11.02
C LYS A 373 -15.87 -24.77 -10.44
N TYR A 374 -15.82 -23.69 -11.20
CA TYR A 374 -15.31 -22.39 -10.71
C TYR A 374 -16.05 -21.93 -9.46
N TYR A 375 -17.39 -21.97 -9.45
CA TYR A 375 -18.16 -21.54 -8.29
C TYR A 375 -17.99 -22.45 -7.07
N ILE A 376 -17.89 -23.75 -7.28
CA ILE A 376 -17.60 -24.71 -6.22
C ILE A 376 -16.24 -24.36 -5.58
N VAL A 377 -15.20 -24.17 -6.36
CA VAL A 377 -13.88 -23.80 -5.85
C VAL A 377 -13.88 -22.44 -5.17
N GLN A 378 -14.58 -21.45 -5.71
CA GLN A 378 -14.74 -20.15 -5.06
C GLN A 378 -15.49 -20.27 -3.72
N ALA A 379 -16.54 -21.07 -3.64
CA ALA A 379 -17.26 -21.33 -2.40
C ALA A 379 -16.33 -21.99 -1.35
N TYR A 380 -15.58 -23.01 -1.74
CA TYR A 380 -14.58 -23.63 -0.84
C TYR A 380 -13.52 -22.66 -0.34
N ARG A 381 -13.03 -21.74 -1.20
CA ARG A 381 -12.08 -20.70 -0.81
C ARG A 381 -12.69 -19.63 0.09
N LEU A 382 -13.95 -19.27 -0.16
CA LEU A 382 -14.68 -18.31 0.69
C LEU A 382 -14.83 -18.81 2.12
N PHE A 383 -15.14 -20.09 2.28
CA PHE A 383 -15.31 -20.71 3.59
C PHE A 383 -14.01 -21.21 4.23
N GLY A 384 -12.86 -20.92 3.63
CA GLY A 384 -11.52 -21.25 4.18
C GLY A 384 -11.21 -22.74 4.25
N ARG A 385 -11.94 -23.58 3.49
CA ARG A 385 -11.82 -25.04 3.54
C ARG A 385 -10.70 -25.62 2.69
N THR A 386 -10.14 -24.84 1.74
CA THR A 386 -9.05 -25.30 0.90
C THR A 386 -8.14 -24.17 0.40
N ARG A 387 -6.83 -24.46 0.30
CA ARG A 387 -5.83 -23.64 -0.40
C ARG A 387 -5.31 -24.32 -1.66
N LYS A 388 -5.88 -25.46 -2.04
CA LYS A 388 -5.42 -26.23 -3.20
C LYS A 388 -5.58 -25.44 -4.51
N PRO A 389 -4.71 -25.68 -5.50
CA PRO A 389 -4.85 -25.14 -6.84
C PRO A 389 -6.20 -25.51 -7.46
N PHE A 390 -6.64 -24.75 -8.45
CA PHE A 390 -7.88 -25.06 -9.18
C PHE A 390 -7.80 -26.41 -9.90
N SER A 391 -6.61 -26.74 -10.44
CA SER A 391 -6.33 -28.01 -11.08
C SER A 391 -6.61 -29.24 -10.21
N ASP A 392 -6.37 -29.13 -8.92
CA ASP A 392 -6.51 -30.25 -7.97
C ASP A 392 -7.95 -30.40 -7.42
N LEU A 393 -8.85 -29.48 -7.78
CA LEU A 393 -10.23 -29.42 -7.31
C LEU A 393 -11.24 -29.58 -8.46
N ALA A 394 -10.77 -29.61 -9.68
CA ALA A 394 -11.52 -29.78 -10.93
C ALA A 394 -11.41 -31.19 -11.49
#